data_65e9926c630484773ef8fdc60df88b28
#
_entry.id   65e9926c630484773ef8fdc60df88b28
#
_cell.length_a   1.000
_cell.length_b   1.000
_cell.length_c   1.000
_cell.angle_alpha   90.00
_cell.angle_beta   90.00
_cell.angle_gamma   90.00
#
_symmetry.space_group_name_H-M   'P 1'
#
loop_
_entity.id
_entity.type
_entity.pdbx_description
1 polymer ?
#
loop_
_entity_poly.entity_id
_entity_poly.type
_entity_poly.pdbx_seq_one_letter_code
_entity_poly.pdbx_strand_id
1 'polypeptide(L)'
;MINYQTDAHLSEHNLGYLYKTMIEAKSSAKYIYEKTKTFKSKLEYPSNSFGKQLKTSAEFINSHIESKVYYVSMGGFDTHAGQVNKQAKLLKIYSEAVAVFVEDLKKNDTFKDTLIVTFSEFGRRVKQNAGGGTDHGAAYNVFIIGNDLNKKGFYNEMPNLNQLDKNGDIIHTVDFRSIYATILDKWLAVDDEKILNKSFNKLNFI
;
A
#
# COMPACT_ATOMS: atom_id res chain seq x y z
N MET A 1 25.36 -28.71 0.03
CA MET A 1 24.94 -29.00 -1.37
C MET A 1 23.67 -29.83 -1.31
N ILE A 2 22.53 -29.28 -1.71
CA ILE A 2 21.28 -30.05 -1.82
C ILE A 2 21.34 -30.71 -3.19
N ASN A 3 21.52 -32.02 -3.19
CA ASN A 3 21.52 -32.82 -4.42
C ASN A 3 20.12 -32.83 -5.03
N TYR A 4 20.04 -32.60 -6.31
CA TYR A 4 18.83 -32.43 -7.06
C TYR A 4 18.10 -33.70 -7.33
N GLN A 5 16.85 -33.60 -7.13
CA GLN A 5 15.84 -34.60 -7.29
C GLN A 5 15.50 -34.82 -8.76
N THR A 6 15.18 -36.05 -9.05
CA THR A 6 14.71 -36.48 -10.35
C THR A 6 13.27 -36.02 -10.60
N ASP A 7 12.89 -35.85 -11.86
CA ASP A 7 11.53 -35.47 -12.29
C ASP A 7 10.42 -36.37 -11.71
N ALA A 8 10.76 -37.59 -11.30
CA ALA A 8 9.83 -38.49 -10.65
C ALA A 8 9.21 -37.95 -9.36
N HIS A 9 9.95 -37.14 -8.58
CA HIS A 9 9.43 -36.51 -7.36
C HIS A 9 8.47 -35.35 -7.65
N LEU A 10 8.53 -34.75 -8.83
CA LEU A 10 7.65 -33.68 -9.24
C LEU A 10 6.25 -34.19 -9.62
N SER A 11 6.10 -35.47 -9.86
CA SER A 11 4.82 -36.10 -10.23
C SER A 11 4.00 -36.59 -9.02
N GLU A 12 4.59 -36.77 -7.87
CA GLU A 12 3.87 -37.09 -6.63
C GLU A 12 3.15 -35.86 -6.08
N HIS A 13 1.84 -35.94 -5.95
CA HIS A 13 0.94 -34.79 -5.78
C HIS A 13 1.36 -33.76 -4.73
N ASN A 14 1.65 -34.16 -3.51
CA ASN A 14 2.04 -33.22 -2.44
C ASN A 14 3.55 -32.97 -2.41
N LEU A 15 4.35 -33.96 -2.67
CA LEU A 15 5.81 -33.85 -2.65
C LEU A 15 6.31 -33.05 -3.84
N GLY A 16 5.76 -33.27 -5.03
CA GLY A 16 6.05 -32.50 -6.22
C GLY A 16 5.70 -31.03 -6.07
N TYR A 17 4.56 -30.71 -5.45
CA TYR A 17 4.18 -29.33 -5.13
C TYR A 17 5.18 -28.65 -4.18
N LEU A 18 5.56 -29.31 -3.10
CA LEU A 18 6.54 -28.78 -2.13
C LEU A 18 7.90 -28.52 -2.80
N TYR A 19 8.37 -29.45 -3.63
CA TYR A 19 9.62 -29.29 -4.36
C TYR A 19 9.58 -28.12 -5.34
N LYS A 20 8.54 -28.03 -6.12
CA LYS A 20 8.34 -26.93 -7.06
C LYS A 20 8.35 -25.57 -6.31
N THR A 21 7.58 -25.48 -5.25
CA THR A 21 7.52 -24.26 -4.41
C THR A 21 8.88 -23.90 -3.82
N MET A 22 9.65 -24.89 -3.35
CA MET A 22 10.98 -24.66 -2.81
C MET A 22 11.98 -24.18 -3.87
N ILE A 23 11.94 -24.75 -5.07
CA ILE A 23 12.78 -24.32 -6.19
C ILE A 23 12.43 -22.88 -6.62
N GLU A 24 11.15 -22.57 -6.74
CA GLU A 24 10.66 -21.23 -7.08
C GLU A 24 11.05 -20.22 -6.01
N ALA A 25 10.88 -20.55 -4.72
CA ALA A 25 11.29 -19.68 -3.61
C ALA A 25 12.81 -19.43 -3.62
N LYS A 26 13.63 -20.47 -3.86
CA LYS A 26 15.09 -20.33 -3.96
C LYS A 26 15.51 -19.47 -5.16
N SER A 27 14.87 -19.64 -6.31
CA SER A 27 15.13 -18.86 -7.50
C SER A 27 14.76 -17.39 -7.27
N SER A 28 13.59 -17.14 -6.69
CA SER A 28 13.12 -15.79 -6.35
C SER A 28 14.04 -15.11 -5.33
N ALA A 29 14.45 -15.84 -4.28
CA ALA A 29 15.37 -15.31 -3.28
C ALA A 29 16.74 -14.94 -3.90
N LYS A 30 17.27 -15.77 -4.80
CA LYS A 30 18.50 -15.46 -5.52
C LYS A 30 18.35 -14.23 -6.40
N TYR A 31 17.26 -14.15 -7.17
CA TYR A 31 16.96 -12.99 -8.02
C TYR A 31 16.90 -11.70 -7.21
N ILE A 32 16.11 -11.69 -6.12
CA ILE A 32 15.99 -10.53 -5.23
C ILE A 32 17.37 -10.15 -4.66
N TYR A 33 18.12 -11.12 -4.16
CA TYR A 33 19.45 -10.89 -3.58
C TYR A 33 20.42 -10.25 -4.58
N GLU A 34 20.49 -10.75 -5.80
CA GLU A 34 21.38 -10.18 -6.84
C GLU A 34 20.92 -8.78 -7.26
N LYS A 35 19.61 -8.57 -7.43
CA LYS A 35 19.06 -7.26 -7.77
C LYS A 35 19.30 -6.22 -6.67
N THR A 36 19.13 -6.58 -5.41
CA THR A 36 19.32 -5.63 -4.29
C THR A 36 20.77 -5.21 -4.05
N LYS A 37 21.74 -5.86 -4.69
CA LYS A 37 23.13 -5.39 -4.71
C LYS A 37 23.35 -4.24 -5.68
N THR A 38 22.49 -4.04 -6.66
CA THR A 38 22.68 -3.05 -7.72
C THR A 38 22.40 -1.63 -7.25
N PHE A 39 21.55 -1.48 -6.22
CA PHE A 39 21.21 -0.17 -5.67
C PHE A 39 21.07 -0.21 -4.15
N LYS A 40 21.58 0.84 -3.50
CA LYS A 40 21.39 1.13 -2.08
C LYS A 40 21.08 2.60 -1.90
N SER A 41 19.98 2.89 -1.21
CA SER A 41 19.61 4.26 -0.92
C SER A 41 20.64 4.94 -0.01
N LYS A 42 21.04 6.15 -0.42
CA LYS A 42 21.92 7.03 0.37
C LYS A 42 21.14 8.01 1.25
N LEU A 43 19.80 8.03 1.14
CA LEU A 43 18.95 8.91 1.95
C LEU A 43 18.73 8.33 3.36
N GLU A 44 18.61 9.24 4.31
CA GLU A 44 18.34 8.91 5.69
C GLU A 44 16.82 8.75 5.91
N TYR A 45 16.36 7.52 5.94
CA TYR A 45 15.00 7.19 6.31
C TYR A 45 14.81 7.16 7.82
N PRO A 46 13.61 7.48 8.34
CA PRO A 46 13.31 7.30 9.76
C PRO A 46 13.65 5.87 10.22
N SER A 47 14.26 5.75 11.39
CA SER A 47 14.75 4.47 11.93
C SER A 47 13.66 3.50 12.41
N ASN A 48 12.39 3.95 12.43
CA ASN A 48 11.24 3.11 12.77
C ASN A 48 10.95 2.04 11.70
N SER A 49 10.08 1.07 12.06
CA SER A 49 9.74 -0.05 11.17
C SER A 49 9.19 0.41 9.81
N PHE A 50 8.31 1.42 9.80
CA PHE A 50 7.70 1.92 8.57
C PHE A 50 8.73 2.57 7.64
N GLY A 51 9.62 3.42 8.17
CA GLY A 51 10.71 4.01 7.40
C GLY A 51 11.66 2.98 6.80
N LYS A 52 11.99 1.92 7.57
CA LYS A 52 12.80 0.80 7.07
C LYS A 52 12.14 0.03 5.94
N GLN A 53 10.83 -0.23 6.05
CA GLN A 53 10.06 -0.90 5.00
C GLN A 53 10.03 -0.06 3.72
N LEU A 54 9.79 1.26 3.83
CA LEU A 54 9.81 2.17 2.67
C LEU A 54 11.20 2.26 2.04
N LYS A 55 12.27 2.29 2.85
CA LYS A 55 13.64 2.22 2.33
C LYS A 55 13.88 0.96 1.52
N THR A 56 13.47 -0.20 2.05
CA THR A 56 13.59 -1.48 1.34
C THR A 56 12.79 -1.46 0.02
N SER A 57 11.56 -0.92 0.05
CA SER A 57 10.75 -0.77 -1.16
C SER A 57 11.41 0.15 -2.19
N ALA A 58 11.99 1.29 -1.76
CA ALA A 58 12.72 2.18 -2.66
C ALA A 58 13.95 1.48 -3.27
N GLU A 59 14.71 0.73 -2.47
CA GLU A 59 15.85 -0.04 -2.96
C GLU A 59 15.42 -1.09 -3.98
N PHE A 60 14.27 -1.75 -3.81
CA PHE A 60 13.73 -2.72 -4.76
C PHE A 60 13.30 -2.05 -6.06
N ILE A 61 12.56 -0.94 -5.98
CA ILE A 61 12.10 -0.18 -7.15
C ILE A 61 13.30 0.34 -7.94
N ASN A 62 14.26 0.99 -7.28
CA ASN A 62 15.44 1.57 -7.91
C ASN A 62 16.44 0.50 -8.42
N SER A 63 16.34 -0.74 -7.92
CA SER A 63 17.06 -1.91 -8.46
C SER A 63 16.35 -2.54 -9.67
N HIS A 64 15.24 -1.97 -10.14
CA HIS A 64 14.41 -2.50 -11.22
C HIS A 64 14.04 -3.98 -11.03
N ILE A 65 13.60 -4.31 -9.80
CA ILE A 65 12.98 -5.61 -9.51
C ILE A 65 11.65 -5.69 -10.27
N GLU A 66 11.41 -6.80 -10.97
CA GLU A 66 10.19 -7.06 -11.74
C GLU A 66 8.99 -7.37 -10.81
N SER A 67 8.68 -6.44 -9.91
CA SER A 67 7.49 -6.49 -9.05
C SER A 67 6.64 -5.26 -9.30
N LYS A 68 5.37 -5.48 -9.59
CA LYS A 68 4.42 -4.39 -9.86
C LYS A 68 3.76 -3.83 -8.62
N VAL A 69 3.75 -4.58 -7.51
CA VAL A 69 3.05 -4.20 -6.27
C VAL A 69 3.95 -4.39 -5.07
N TYR A 70 4.07 -3.36 -4.26
CA TYR A 70 4.76 -3.36 -2.97
C TYR A 70 3.73 -3.02 -1.89
N TYR A 71 3.62 -3.87 -0.88
CA TYR A 71 2.73 -3.66 0.24
C TYR A 71 3.52 -3.36 1.51
N VAL A 72 3.21 -2.23 2.12
CA VAL A 72 3.83 -1.78 3.37
C VAL A 72 2.73 -1.44 4.36
N SER A 73 2.86 -1.85 5.62
CA SER A 73 1.86 -1.57 6.64
C SER A 73 2.42 -0.78 7.82
N MET A 74 1.57 0.07 8.39
CA MET A 74 1.85 0.84 9.58
C MET A 74 0.70 0.71 10.56
N GLY A 75 0.93 0.06 11.69
CA GLY A 75 -0.07 -0.13 12.74
C GLY A 75 -0.15 1.04 13.73
N GLY A 76 -1.05 0.89 14.70
CA GLY A 76 -1.21 1.82 15.81
C GLY A 76 -2.34 2.84 15.66
N PHE A 77 -3.05 2.85 14.53
CA PHE A 77 -4.16 3.78 14.26
C PHE A 77 -5.47 3.41 14.97
N ASP A 78 -5.54 2.25 15.58
CA ASP A 78 -6.71 1.84 16.38
C ASP A 78 -6.71 2.53 17.75
N THR A 79 -7.11 3.81 17.77
CA THR A 79 -6.97 4.74 18.88
C THR A 79 -8.30 5.05 19.54
N HIS A 80 -8.80 4.13 20.38
CA HIS A 80 -10.03 4.31 21.17
C HIS A 80 -9.85 5.20 22.41
N ALA A 81 -8.61 5.52 22.80
CA ALA A 81 -8.30 6.39 23.95
C ALA A 81 -7.07 7.26 23.70
N GLY A 82 -7.11 8.50 24.16
CA GLY A 82 -6.01 9.46 24.03
C GLY A 82 -5.57 9.68 22.58
N GLN A 83 -6.50 9.78 21.66
CA GLN A 83 -6.31 9.71 20.22
C GLN A 83 -5.44 10.81 19.67
N VAL A 84 -5.65 12.05 20.07
CA VAL A 84 -5.04 13.25 19.46
C VAL A 84 -3.52 13.12 19.35
N ASN A 85 -2.86 12.87 20.48
CA ASN A 85 -1.40 12.79 20.53
C ASN A 85 -0.85 11.54 19.81
N LYS A 86 -1.58 10.42 19.90
CA LYS A 86 -1.19 9.17 19.21
C LYS A 86 -1.27 9.34 17.70
N GLN A 87 -2.38 9.85 17.19
CA GLN A 87 -2.57 10.12 15.77
C GLN A 87 -1.56 11.13 15.23
N ALA A 88 -1.30 12.22 15.96
CA ALA A 88 -0.32 13.22 15.57
C ALA A 88 1.08 12.59 15.37
N LYS A 89 1.52 11.73 16.31
CA LYS A 89 2.79 11.01 16.19
C LYS A 89 2.82 10.06 14.98
N LEU A 90 1.74 9.29 14.78
CA LEU A 90 1.65 8.35 13.66
C LEU A 90 1.64 9.06 12.30
N LEU A 91 0.86 10.14 12.17
CA LEU A 91 0.82 10.94 10.96
C LEU A 91 2.17 11.62 10.67
N LYS A 92 2.89 12.06 11.70
CA LYS A 92 4.25 12.58 11.56
C LYS A 92 5.19 11.50 11.03
N ILE A 93 5.20 10.30 11.61
CA ILE A 93 6.01 9.17 11.14
C ILE A 93 5.68 8.85 9.67
N TYR A 94 4.39 8.80 9.33
CA TYR A 94 3.93 8.57 7.97
C TYR A 94 4.47 9.63 7.00
N SER A 95 4.23 10.90 7.31
CA SER A 95 4.58 12.01 6.41
C SER A 95 6.10 12.13 6.19
N GLU A 96 6.91 11.99 7.25
CA GLU A 96 8.36 12.04 7.16
C GLU A 96 8.91 10.88 6.32
N ALA A 97 8.42 9.66 6.55
CA ALA A 97 8.90 8.50 5.82
C ALA A 97 8.49 8.50 4.33
N VAL A 98 7.23 8.90 4.04
CA VAL A 98 6.75 9.03 2.66
C VAL A 98 7.47 10.17 1.92
N ALA A 99 7.77 11.27 2.59
CA ALA A 99 8.53 12.37 1.97
C ALA A 99 9.91 11.91 1.50
N VAL A 100 10.65 11.21 2.35
CA VAL A 100 11.97 10.65 1.98
C VAL A 100 11.84 9.60 0.87
N PHE A 101 10.82 8.77 0.92
CA PHE A 101 10.55 7.76 -0.11
C PHE A 101 10.30 8.39 -1.48
N VAL A 102 9.45 9.41 -1.55
CA VAL A 102 9.17 10.14 -2.78
C VAL A 102 10.43 10.86 -3.29
N GLU A 103 11.22 11.45 -2.41
CA GLU A 103 12.49 12.09 -2.77
C GLU A 103 13.48 11.08 -3.37
N ASP A 104 13.59 9.90 -2.77
CA ASP A 104 14.48 8.84 -3.25
C ASP A 104 14.09 8.36 -4.65
N LEU A 105 12.80 8.10 -4.87
CA LEU A 105 12.28 7.72 -6.19
C LEU A 105 12.48 8.82 -7.24
N LYS A 106 12.30 10.09 -6.86
CA LYS A 106 12.55 11.23 -7.77
C LYS A 106 14.00 11.36 -8.15
N LYS A 107 14.92 11.21 -7.21
CA LYS A 107 16.38 11.27 -7.47
C LYS A 107 16.86 10.16 -8.41
N ASN A 108 16.14 9.04 -8.46
CA ASN A 108 16.49 7.89 -9.29
C ASN A 108 15.59 7.71 -10.51
N ASP A 109 14.79 8.72 -10.85
CA ASP A 109 13.88 8.75 -12.02
C ASP A 109 12.85 7.61 -12.07
N THR A 110 12.53 7.01 -10.91
CA THR A 110 11.54 5.93 -10.78
C THR A 110 10.19 6.40 -10.25
N PHE A 111 10.08 7.65 -9.78
CA PHE A 111 8.81 8.22 -9.30
C PHE A 111 7.75 8.34 -10.39
N LYS A 112 8.13 8.56 -11.63
CA LYS A 112 7.24 8.64 -12.79
C LYS A 112 6.46 7.33 -13.02
N ASP A 113 7.09 6.19 -12.68
CA ASP A 113 6.51 4.85 -12.83
C ASP A 113 5.97 4.30 -11.51
N THR A 114 5.76 5.17 -10.50
CA THR A 114 5.30 4.76 -9.17
C THR A 114 4.03 5.50 -8.77
N LEU A 115 3.02 4.73 -8.36
CA LEU A 115 1.78 5.23 -7.76
C LEU A 115 1.69 4.73 -6.32
N ILE A 116 1.68 5.65 -5.36
CA ILE A 116 1.52 5.34 -3.93
C ILE A 116 0.05 5.51 -3.57
N VAL A 117 -0.53 4.48 -2.97
CA VAL A 117 -1.92 4.49 -2.52
C VAL A 117 -1.96 4.12 -1.05
N THR A 118 -2.55 4.97 -0.22
CA THR A 118 -2.76 4.65 1.18
C THR A 118 -4.23 4.34 1.44
N PHE A 119 -4.47 3.35 2.26
CA PHE A 119 -5.82 2.98 2.67
C PHE A 119 -5.82 2.51 4.13
N SER A 120 -7.01 2.41 4.71
CA SER A 120 -7.24 1.91 6.06
C SER A 120 -8.37 0.90 6.04
N GLU A 121 -8.37 -0.03 6.99
CA GLU A 121 -9.44 -1.02 7.18
C GLU A 121 -10.72 -0.38 7.71
N PHE A 122 -10.61 0.75 8.42
CA PHE A 122 -11.73 1.47 9.02
C PHE A 122 -11.51 2.98 8.97
N GLY A 123 -12.60 3.72 9.03
CA GLY A 123 -12.60 5.15 9.31
C GLY A 123 -12.84 5.45 10.80
N ARG A 124 -13.12 6.70 11.12
CA ARG A 124 -13.41 7.14 12.48
C ARG A 124 -14.75 7.87 12.55
N ARG A 125 -15.49 7.65 13.63
CA ARG A 125 -16.67 8.43 13.95
C ARG A 125 -16.32 9.87 14.23
N VAL A 126 -17.27 10.77 13.98
CA VAL A 126 -17.11 12.20 14.27
C VAL A 126 -17.16 12.44 15.78
N LYS A 127 -18.02 11.71 16.49
CA LYS A 127 -18.23 11.86 17.92
C LYS A 127 -17.11 11.23 18.74
N GLN A 128 -16.50 12.01 19.64
CA GLN A 128 -15.55 11.49 20.60
C GLN A 128 -16.23 10.57 21.62
N ASN A 129 -15.56 9.49 21.98
CA ASN A 129 -15.99 8.58 23.04
C ASN A 129 -15.48 9.02 24.43
N ALA A 130 -15.90 8.32 25.49
CA ALA A 130 -15.51 8.64 26.88
C ALA A 130 -14.00 8.48 27.15
N GLY A 131 -13.27 7.72 26.35
CA GLY A 131 -11.83 7.50 26.47
C GLY A 131 -10.97 8.60 25.83
N GLY A 132 -11.58 9.64 25.26
CA GLY A 132 -10.85 10.68 24.52
C GLY A 132 -10.29 10.19 23.19
N GLY A 133 -10.98 9.23 22.58
CA GLY A 133 -10.76 8.71 21.25
C GLY A 133 -12.05 8.70 20.44
N THR A 134 -12.09 7.94 19.38
CA THR A 134 -13.30 7.71 18.57
C THR A 134 -13.44 6.23 18.27
N ASP A 135 -14.66 5.79 18.07
CA ASP A 135 -14.94 4.43 17.58
C ASP A 135 -14.72 4.35 16.07
N HIS A 136 -14.71 3.14 15.53
CA HIS A 136 -14.60 2.91 14.09
C HIS A 136 -15.78 3.53 13.36
N GLY A 137 -15.54 4.06 12.18
CA GLY A 137 -16.53 4.67 11.31
C GLY A 137 -16.42 4.16 9.88
N ALA A 138 -17.42 4.48 9.07
CA ALA A 138 -17.59 3.93 7.72
C ALA A 138 -16.72 4.62 6.63
N ALA A 139 -16.13 5.77 6.91
CA ALA A 139 -15.37 6.54 5.93
C ALA A 139 -13.99 6.93 6.42
N TYR A 140 -13.03 6.97 5.49
CA TYR A 140 -11.64 7.37 5.74
C TYR A 140 -11.04 8.12 4.55
N ASN A 141 -9.87 8.71 4.76
CA ASN A 141 -9.13 9.40 3.71
C ASN A 141 -8.20 8.44 2.98
N VAL A 142 -8.24 8.48 1.65
CA VAL A 142 -7.28 7.80 0.78
C VAL A 142 -6.34 8.84 0.20
N PHE A 143 -5.02 8.62 0.35
CA PHE A 143 -4.00 9.44 -0.31
C PHE A 143 -3.49 8.71 -1.55
N ILE A 144 -3.48 9.41 -2.67
CA ILE A 144 -2.89 8.93 -3.92
C ILE A 144 -1.76 9.90 -4.27
N ILE A 145 -0.54 9.38 -4.40
CA ILE A 145 0.66 10.17 -4.68
C ILE A 145 1.34 9.58 -5.91
N GLY A 146 1.49 10.38 -6.95
CA GLY A 146 2.09 9.99 -8.22
C GLY A 146 2.50 11.20 -9.03
N ASN A 147 3.26 10.97 -10.09
CA ASN A 147 3.74 12.04 -10.97
C ASN A 147 2.61 12.59 -11.86
N ASP A 148 1.87 11.69 -12.49
CA ASP A 148 0.94 12.03 -13.58
C ASP A 148 -0.52 11.93 -13.12
N LEU A 149 -0.82 12.56 -11.97
CA LEU A 149 -2.19 12.68 -11.50
C LEU A 149 -2.92 13.79 -12.26
N ASN A 150 -4.11 13.47 -12.77
CA ASN A 150 -4.96 14.42 -13.51
C ASN A 150 -5.40 15.60 -12.67
N LYS A 151 -5.53 15.43 -11.34
CA LYS A 151 -5.94 16.49 -10.42
C LYS A 151 -5.09 16.42 -9.14
N LYS A 152 -4.59 17.56 -8.70
CA LYS A 152 -3.90 17.74 -7.42
C LYS A 152 -4.86 18.30 -6.36
N GLY A 153 -4.62 17.97 -5.09
CA GLY A 153 -5.45 18.43 -3.97
C GLY A 153 -6.62 17.50 -3.70
N PHE A 154 -7.74 18.02 -3.23
CA PHE A 154 -8.92 17.21 -2.92
C PHE A 154 -9.59 16.73 -4.21
N TYR A 155 -9.78 15.43 -4.32
CA TYR A 155 -10.45 14.81 -5.46
C TYR A 155 -11.98 15.01 -5.40
N ASN A 156 -12.57 14.78 -4.26
CA ASN A 156 -13.99 14.95 -3.99
C ASN A 156 -14.23 16.04 -2.94
N GLU A 157 -15.47 16.45 -2.80
CA GLU A 157 -15.86 17.43 -1.79
C GLU A 157 -15.66 16.91 -0.37
N MET A 158 -15.39 17.83 0.55
CA MET A 158 -15.29 17.51 1.98
C MET A 158 -16.63 17.00 2.50
N PRO A 159 -16.63 15.95 3.32
CA PRO A 159 -17.87 15.47 3.90
C PRO A 159 -18.49 16.49 4.85
N ASN A 160 -19.82 16.58 4.86
CA ASN A 160 -20.52 17.41 5.83
C ASN A 160 -20.61 16.68 7.19
N LEU A 161 -19.82 17.15 8.16
CA LEU A 161 -19.78 16.55 9.49
C LEU A 161 -21.06 16.79 10.33
N ASN A 162 -21.98 17.62 9.86
CA ASN A 162 -23.29 17.82 10.49
C ASN A 162 -24.40 16.94 9.85
N GLN A 163 -24.07 16.24 8.76
CA GLN A 163 -24.97 15.30 8.08
C GLN A 163 -24.32 13.92 8.08
N LEU A 164 -24.69 13.14 9.07
CA LEU A 164 -24.19 11.79 9.26
C LEU A 164 -25.26 10.77 8.83
N ASP A 165 -24.84 9.53 8.63
CA ASP A 165 -25.76 8.44 8.39
C ASP A 165 -26.56 8.07 9.66
N LYS A 166 -27.48 7.10 9.55
CA LYS A 166 -28.32 6.63 10.67
C LYS A 166 -27.53 6.05 11.86
N ASN A 167 -26.25 5.68 11.64
CA ASN A 167 -25.35 5.13 12.65
C ASN A 167 -24.46 6.21 13.28
N GLY A 168 -24.52 7.45 12.77
CA GLY A 168 -23.64 8.56 13.17
C GLY A 168 -22.26 8.52 12.50
N ASP A 169 -22.16 7.85 11.37
CA ASP A 169 -20.95 7.77 10.56
C ASP A 169 -20.93 8.81 9.43
N ILE A 170 -19.73 9.17 8.99
CA ILE A 170 -19.54 10.04 7.84
C ILE A 170 -20.09 9.35 6.57
N ILE A 171 -20.91 10.07 5.82
CA ILE A 171 -21.39 9.61 4.52
C ILE A 171 -20.27 9.79 3.50
N HIS A 172 -19.73 8.68 2.99
CA HIS A 172 -18.71 8.70 1.95
C HIS A 172 -19.33 9.02 0.58
N THR A 173 -18.61 9.72 -0.27
CA THR A 173 -19.03 10.08 -1.63
C THR A 173 -18.30 9.29 -2.71
N VAL A 174 -17.20 8.63 -2.36
CA VAL A 174 -16.42 7.77 -3.25
C VAL A 174 -16.33 6.38 -2.67
N ASP A 175 -16.77 5.38 -3.44
CA ASP A 175 -16.57 3.97 -3.10
C ASP A 175 -15.09 3.61 -3.32
N PHE A 176 -14.41 3.11 -2.29
CA PHE A 176 -13.00 2.74 -2.38
C PHE A 176 -12.73 1.68 -3.46
N ARG A 177 -13.71 0.84 -3.78
CA ARG A 177 -13.60 -0.16 -4.84
C ARG A 177 -13.50 0.49 -6.23
N SER A 178 -14.07 1.68 -6.42
CA SER A 178 -13.87 2.49 -7.63
C SER A 178 -12.42 2.97 -7.76
N ILE A 179 -11.74 3.24 -6.65
CA ILE A 179 -10.31 3.55 -6.64
C ILE A 179 -9.52 2.32 -7.10
N TYR A 180 -9.81 1.15 -6.52
CA TYR A 180 -9.13 -0.09 -6.90
C TYR A 180 -9.40 -0.49 -8.36
N ALA A 181 -10.64 -0.40 -8.82
CA ALA A 181 -11.00 -0.65 -10.20
C ALA A 181 -10.23 0.25 -11.16
N THR A 182 -10.09 1.55 -10.82
CA THR A 182 -9.32 2.49 -11.63
C THR A 182 -7.83 2.12 -11.70
N ILE A 183 -7.24 1.76 -10.57
CA ILE A 183 -5.81 1.39 -10.51
C ILE A 183 -5.56 0.07 -11.25
N LEU A 184 -6.42 -0.92 -11.05
CA LEU A 184 -6.30 -2.22 -11.74
C LEU A 184 -6.37 -2.05 -13.25
N ASP A 185 -7.34 -1.31 -13.74
CA ASP A 185 -7.58 -1.09 -15.17
C ASP A 185 -6.51 -0.15 -15.77
N LYS A 186 -6.43 1.10 -15.29
CA LYS A 186 -5.62 2.14 -15.93
C LYS A 186 -4.13 2.10 -15.61
N TRP A 187 -3.76 1.65 -14.41
CA TRP A 187 -2.35 1.63 -13.99
C TRP A 187 -1.70 0.26 -14.18
N LEU A 188 -2.37 -0.80 -13.75
CA LEU A 188 -1.83 -2.15 -13.83
C LEU A 188 -2.18 -2.87 -15.14
N ALA A 189 -3.11 -2.32 -15.94
CA ALA A 189 -3.61 -2.88 -17.20
C ALA A 189 -4.10 -4.35 -17.04
N VAL A 190 -4.89 -4.58 -15.99
CA VAL A 190 -5.49 -5.89 -15.68
C VAL A 190 -7.00 -5.77 -15.61
N ASP A 191 -7.71 -6.88 -15.80
CA ASP A 191 -9.17 -6.97 -15.77
C ASP A 191 -9.68 -6.84 -14.34
N ASP A 192 -10.11 -5.63 -14.00
CA ASP A 192 -10.58 -5.30 -12.66
C ASP A 192 -11.89 -6.02 -12.28
N GLU A 193 -12.77 -6.27 -13.24
CA GLU A 193 -14.03 -6.97 -12.98
C GLU A 193 -13.80 -8.42 -12.56
N LYS A 194 -12.80 -9.09 -13.14
CA LYS A 194 -12.39 -10.44 -12.72
C LYS A 194 -11.79 -10.46 -11.33
N ILE A 195 -11.02 -9.42 -10.96
CA ILE A 195 -10.36 -9.35 -9.66
C ILE A 195 -11.35 -8.97 -8.57
N LEU A 196 -12.21 -7.98 -8.84
CA LEU A 196 -13.17 -7.46 -7.87
C LEU A 196 -14.52 -8.23 -7.84
N ASN A 197 -14.70 -9.18 -8.76
CA ASN A 197 -15.94 -9.93 -8.98
C ASN A 197 -17.18 -9.05 -9.21
N LYS A 198 -16.99 -7.81 -9.64
CA LYS A 198 -18.04 -6.83 -9.91
C LYS A 198 -17.46 -5.63 -10.66
N SER A 199 -18.30 -5.01 -11.52
CA SER A 199 -17.98 -3.73 -12.16
C SER A 199 -18.15 -2.56 -11.19
N PHE A 200 -17.19 -1.62 -11.22
CA PHE A 200 -17.21 -0.37 -10.48
C PHE A 200 -16.88 0.79 -11.41
N ASN A 201 -17.48 1.95 -11.14
CA ASN A 201 -17.19 3.16 -11.91
C ASN A 201 -15.72 3.55 -11.79
N LYS A 202 -15.05 3.76 -12.92
CA LYS A 202 -13.68 4.26 -12.96
C LYS A 202 -13.65 5.75 -12.60
N LEU A 203 -12.66 6.14 -11.83
CA LEU A 203 -12.41 7.51 -11.45
C LEU A 203 -11.40 8.16 -12.42
N ASN A 204 -11.34 9.48 -12.41
CA ASN A 204 -10.46 10.25 -13.31
C ASN A 204 -9.35 10.96 -12.52
N PHE A 205 -8.57 10.20 -11.74
CA PHE A 205 -7.40 10.74 -11.04
C PHE A 205 -6.07 10.36 -11.71
N ILE A 206 -6.09 9.34 -12.56
CA ILE A 206 -5.02 8.92 -13.47
C ILE A 206 -5.58 8.67 -14.86
#